data_5d25791af8f11f37d965294b6754607e
#
_entry.id   5d25791af8f11f37d965294b6754607e
#
_cell.length_a   1.000
_cell.length_b   1.000
_cell.length_c   1.000
_cell.angle_alpha   90.00
_cell.angle_beta   90.00
_cell.angle_gamma   90.00
#
_symmetry.space_group_name_H-M   'P 1'
#
loop_
_entity.id
_entity.type
_entity.pdbx_description
1 polymer ?
#
loop_
_entity_poly.entity_id
_entity_poly.type
_entity_poly.pdbx_seq_one_letter_code
_entity_poly.pdbx_strand_id
1 'polypeptide(L)'
;GSFNSNKNTVKFSTGLLNDHFELAGRLSTIKSDGYVDRASSDLKSYFLQGTYVGKTTLIKALAFGGTQKTYQSWNGIDAETLNENRRYNSAGEYTDEFGNTRYYDNETDNYNQDHYQLHWSESISDGWSTNLALHYTKGKGYFENYKEDALMSEYNLAPADDISETDLIRQKWLDNDFYATTFSAKYKDEKLDVIVGGGWNKYEGDHY
;
A
#
# COMPACT_ATOMS: atom_id res chain seq x y z
N GLY A 1 19.12 4.86 13.08
CA GLY A 1 18.52 6.15 13.47
C GLY A 1 17.87 6.08 14.85
N SER A 2 17.21 7.15 15.29
CA SER A 2 16.44 7.18 16.53
C SER A 2 15.33 6.12 16.48
N PHE A 3 14.92 5.59 17.64
CA PHE A 3 13.86 4.58 17.77
C PHE A 3 14.14 3.31 16.96
N ASN A 4 15.39 2.86 16.96
CA ASN A 4 15.88 1.71 16.20
C ASN A 4 15.54 1.78 14.70
N SER A 5 15.33 3.01 14.18
CA SER A 5 14.97 3.19 12.77
C SER A 5 16.13 2.81 11.86
N ASN A 6 15.87 1.92 10.94
CA ASN A 6 16.81 1.54 9.89
C ASN A 6 16.10 1.43 8.54
N LYS A 7 16.86 1.74 7.49
CA LYS A 7 16.42 1.59 6.10
C LYS A 7 17.54 0.94 5.31
N ASN A 8 17.23 -0.17 4.68
CA ASN A 8 18.14 -0.86 3.78
C ASN A 8 17.56 -0.84 2.37
N THR A 9 18.40 -0.53 1.39
CA THR A 9 17.98 -0.49 0.00
C THR A 9 19.08 -1.05 -0.88
N VAL A 10 18.70 -1.99 -1.75
CA VAL A 10 19.54 -2.50 -2.82
C VAL A 10 18.92 -2.11 -4.14
N LYS A 11 19.72 -1.58 -5.07
CA LYS A 11 19.31 -1.23 -6.43
C LYS A 11 20.27 -1.89 -7.41
N PHE A 12 19.73 -2.26 -8.57
CA PHE A 12 20.54 -2.74 -9.69
C PHE A 12 19.96 -2.24 -11.01
N SER A 13 20.79 -2.11 -12.02
CA SER A 13 20.41 -1.91 -13.39
C SER A 13 21.48 -2.55 -14.27
N THR A 14 21.05 -3.17 -15.38
CA THR A 14 21.97 -3.70 -16.39
C THR A 14 22.53 -2.60 -17.31
N GLY A 15 21.91 -1.40 -17.26
CA GLY A 15 22.03 -0.46 -18.38
C GLY A 15 21.39 -1.03 -19.63
N LEU A 16 21.54 -0.32 -20.74
CA LEU A 16 20.98 -0.75 -22.04
C LEU A 16 21.89 -1.80 -22.68
N LEU A 17 21.40 -3.04 -22.73
CA LEU A 17 22.07 -4.18 -23.35
C LEU A 17 21.77 -4.22 -24.85
N ASN A 18 22.82 -4.34 -25.67
CA ASN A 18 22.73 -4.38 -27.15
C ASN A 18 21.85 -3.24 -27.72
N ASP A 19 21.88 -2.07 -27.09
CA ASP A 19 21.10 -0.89 -27.42
C ASP A 19 19.57 -1.07 -27.38
N HIS A 20 19.08 -2.19 -26.85
CA HIS A 20 17.66 -2.53 -26.89
C HIS A 20 17.03 -2.86 -25.53
N PHE A 21 17.73 -3.52 -24.63
CA PHE A 21 17.12 -4.08 -23.42
C PHE A 21 17.75 -3.53 -22.15
N GLU A 22 16.92 -3.14 -21.19
CA GLU A 22 17.34 -2.82 -19.83
C GLU A 22 16.49 -3.56 -18.83
N LEU A 23 17.13 -4.07 -17.77
CA LEU A 23 16.48 -4.57 -16.56
C LEU A 23 16.96 -3.75 -15.37
N ALA A 24 16.03 -3.19 -14.62
CA ALA A 24 16.32 -2.45 -13.39
C ALA A 24 15.45 -2.93 -12.23
N GLY A 25 15.99 -2.87 -11.02
CA GLY A 25 15.25 -3.29 -9.85
C GLY A 25 15.72 -2.63 -8.56
N ARG A 26 14.84 -2.70 -7.55
CA ARG A 26 15.10 -2.19 -6.20
C ARG A 26 14.38 -3.06 -5.18
N LEU A 27 15.07 -3.39 -4.10
CA LEU A 27 14.49 -3.95 -2.89
C LEU A 27 14.76 -3.00 -1.74
N SER A 28 13.76 -2.77 -0.89
CA SER A 28 13.90 -1.89 0.28
C SER A 28 13.18 -2.47 1.49
N THR A 29 13.79 -2.26 2.66
CA THR A 29 13.15 -2.50 3.95
C THR A 29 13.28 -1.27 4.83
N ILE A 30 12.25 -0.97 5.61
CA ILE A 30 12.25 0.06 6.64
C ILE A 30 11.67 -0.57 7.90
N LYS A 31 12.40 -0.42 9.02
CA LYS A 31 11.92 -0.81 10.36
C LYS A 31 12.13 0.33 11.32
N SER A 32 11.20 0.50 12.26
CA SER A 32 11.30 1.48 13.33
C SER A 32 10.38 1.07 14.48
N ASP A 33 10.80 1.39 15.71
CA ASP A 33 9.92 1.26 16.89
C ASP A 33 8.96 2.45 17.02
N GLY A 34 9.21 3.55 16.26
CA GLY A 34 8.39 4.76 16.30
C GLY A 34 8.69 5.67 17.50
N TYR A 35 8.30 6.94 17.37
CA TYR A 35 8.40 7.91 18.45
C TYR A 35 7.28 7.72 19.49
N VAL A 36 6.06 7.52 19.03
CA VAL A 36 4.88 7.25 19.86
C VAL A 36 4.98 5.81 20.38
N ASP A 37 4.51 5.56 21.59
CA ASP A 37 4.63 4.26 22.24
C ASP A 37 3.94 3.16 21.41
N ARG A 38 4.63 2.04 21.22
CA ARG A 38 4.22 0.90 20.40
C ARG A 38 4.06 1.16 18.88
N ALA A 39 4.20 2.39 18.40
CA ALA A 39 4.00 2.78 17.01
C ALA A 39 5.08 2.24 16.06
N SER A 40 5.30 0.93 16.12
CA SER A 40 6.29 0.25 15.29
C SER A 40 5.88 0.18 13.81
N SER A 41 6.87 0.09 12.92
CA SER A 41 6.69 -0.08 11.49
C SER A 41 7.64 -1.14 10.93
N ASP A 42 7.12 -2.08 10.14
CA ASP A 42 7.89 -3.01 9.31
C ASP A 42 7.37 -2.91 7.87
N LEU A 43 8.15 -2.26 7.01
CA LEU A 43 7.79 -1.98 5.63
C LEU A 43 8.78 -2.67 4.70
N LYS A 44 8.27 -3.35 3.68
CA LYS A 44 9.08 -3.96 2.62
C LYS A 44 8.54 -3.54 1.28
N SER A 45 9.41 -3.26 0.33
CA SER A 45 8.99 -2.91 -1.02
C SER A 45 9.95 -3.45 -2.06
N TYR A 46 9.40 -3.74 -3.23
CA TYR A 46 10.14 -4.11 -4.41
C TYR A 46 9.74 -3.26 -5.60
N PHE A 47 10.62 -3.16 -6.57
CA PHE A 47 10.40 -2.56 -7.87
C PHE A 47 11.21 -3.34 -8.90
N LEU A 48 10.59 -3.71 -10.00
CA LEU A 48 11.22 -4.36 -11.16
C LEU A 48 10.72 -3.67 -12.42
N GLN A 49 11.64 -3.34 -13.32
CA GLN A 49 11.35 -2.75 -14.62
C GLN A 49 12.13 -3.47 -15.70
N GLY A 50 11.43 -3.90 -16.75
CA GLY A 50 12.02 -4.29 -18.03
C GLY A 50 11.71 -3.24 -19.09
N THR A 51 12.70 -2.83 -19.87
CA THR A 51 12.55 -1.86 -20.96
C THR A 51 13.06 -2.45 -22.26
N TYR A 52 12.31 -2.27 -23.33
CA TYR A 52 12.75 -2.52 -24.70
C TYR A 52 12.72 -1.22 -25.48
N VAL A 53 13.82 -0.92 -26.16
CA VAL A 53 13.99 0.25 -27.01
C VAL A 53 14.23 -0.23 -28.43
N GLY A 54 13.25 -0.02 -29.31
CA GLY A 54 13.36 -0.23 -30.76
C GLY A 54 13.67 1.09 -31.47
N LYS A 55 13.65 1.08 -32.81
CA LYS A 55 13.85 2.29 -33.62
C LYS A 55 12.69 3.28 -33.43
N THR A 56 11.48 2.76 -33.40
CA THR A 56 10.22 3.53 -33.28
C THR A 56 9.43 3.17 -32.07
N THR A 57 9.77 2.06 -31.40
CA THR A 57 9.01 1.41 -30.33
C THR A 57 9.72 1.54 -29.00
N LEU A 58 8.98 1.93 -27.95
CA LEU A 58 9.40 1.82 -26.55
C LEU A 58 8.37 0.99 -25.79
N ILE A 59 8.83 -0.09 -25.17
CA ILE A 59 8.00 -0.90 -24.28
C ILE A 59 8.61 -0.89 -22.88
N LYS A 60 7.79 -0.66 -21.86
CA LYS A 60 8.18 -0.79 -20.46
C LYS A 60 7.17 -1.68 -19.73
N ALA A 61 7.69 -2.72 -19.07
CA ALA A 61 6.92 -3.54 -18.16
C ALA A 61 7.42 -3.28 -16.74
N LEU A 62 6.50 -3.00 -15.81
CA LEU A 62 6.81 -2.71 -14.42
C LEU A 62 6.02 -3.64 -13.50
N ALA A 63 6.69 -4.11 -12.44
CA ALA A 63 6.06 -4.75 -11.30
C ALA A 63 6.65 -4.12 -10.03
N PHE A 64 5.80 -3.56 -9.19
CA PHE A 64 6.25 -2.96 -7.94
C PHE A 64 5.16 -3.07 -6.89
N GLY A 65 5.58 -3.12 -5.64
CA GLY A 65 4.65 -3.27 -4.53
C GLY A 65 5.36 -3.33 -3.20
N GLY A 66 4.61 -3.71 -2.18
CA GLY A 66 5.16 -3.86 -0.86
C GLY A 66 4.15 -4.31 0.16
N THR A 67 4.70 -4.69 1.30
CA THR A 67 3.95 -5.04 2.50
C THR A 67 4.24 -4.04 3.59
N GLN A 68 3.23 -3.70 4.36
CA GLN A 68 3.38 -2.96 5.59
C GLN A 68 2.74 -3.72 6.74
N LYS A 69 3.39 -3.66 7.90
CA LYS A 69 2.80 -3.94 9.20
C LYS A 69 3.15 -2.76 10.10
N THR A 70 2.12 -2.05 10.59
CA THR A 70 2.30 -0.92 11.49
C THR A 70 1.39 -1.08 12.69
N TYR A 71 1.93 -0.83 13.90
CA TYR A 71 1.09 -0.72 15.08
C TYR A 71 0.28 0.58 15.00
N GLN A 72 -0.99 0.54 15.36
CA GLN A 72 -1.90 1.68 15.25
C GLN A 72 -1.52 2.80 16.23
N SER A 73 -1.56 4.05 15.75
CA SER A 73 -1.26 5.24 16.57
C SER A 73 -2.02 6.47 16.07
N TRP A 74 -3.21 6.27 15.54
CA TRP A 74 -4.02 7.33 14.91
C TRP A 74 -5.06 7.99 15.80
N ASN A 75 -5.21 7.54 17.06
CA ASN A 75 -6.26 8.06 17.96
C ASN A 75 -6.07 9.52 18.38
N GLY A 76 -4.83 10.03 18.32
CA GLY A 76 -4.50 11.34 18.85
C GLY A 76 -4.46 11.37 20.37
N ILE A 77 -4.13 12.53 20.94
CA ILE A 77 -4.12 12.80 22.38
C ILE A 77 -4.64 14.23 22.63
N ASP A 78 -5.20 14.48 23.81
CA ASP A 78 -5.60 15.81 24.23
C ASP A 78 -4.41 16.65 24.75
N ALA A 79 -4.68 17.92 25.11
CA ALA A 79 -3.65 18.86 25.54
C ALA A 79 -3.03 18.49 26.90
N GLU A 80 -3.80 17.87 27.80
CA GLU A 80 -3.33 17.44 29.13
C GLU A 80 -2.37 16.26 28.96
N THR A 81 -2.80 15.21 28.26
CA THR A 81 -1.97 14.05 27.95
C THR A 81 -0.71 14.44 27.15
N LEU A 82 -0.82 15.42 26.24
CA LEU A 82 0.35 15.92 25.51
C LEU A 82 1.41 16.53 26.43
N ASN A 83 1.00 17.19 27.49
CA ASN A 83 1.92 17.81 28.45
C ASN A 83 2.52 16.76 29.42
N GLU A 84 1.77 15.74 29.78
CA GLU A 84 2.20 14.70 30.73
C GLU A 84 3.02 13.60 30.05
N ASN A 85 2.50 13.06 28.95
CA ASN A 85 3.12 11.98 28.19
C ASN A 85 2.91 12.16 26.67
N ARG A 86 3.82 12.86 26.03
CA ARG A 86 3.77 13.12 24.57
C ARG A 86 3.82 11.86 23.69
N ARG A 87 4.21 10.74 24.27
CA ARG A 87 4.37 9.48 23.57
C ARG A 87 3.20 8.54 23.76
N TYR A 88 2.26 8.91 24.59
CA TYR A 88 1.10 8.08 24.89
C TYR A 88 0.35 7.66 23.63
N ASN A 89 -0.07 6.41 23.61
CA ASN A 89 -0.86 5.81 22.55
C ASN A 89 -1.93 4.92 23.18
N SER A 90 -3.18 5.29 23.00
CA SER A 90 -4.32 4.52 23.52
C SER A 90 -4.70 3.31 22.66
N ALA A 91 -4.07 3.12 21.49
CA ALA A 91 -4.39 1.97 20.65
C ALA A 91 -4.03 0.66 21.36
N GLY A 92 -4.98 -0.29 21.35
CA GLY A 92 -4.84 -1.58 21.98
C GLY A 92 -4.92 -1.58 23.52
N GLU A 93 -5.22 -0.44 24.15
CA GLU A 93 -5.37 -0.34 25.60
C GLU A 93 -6.64 -1.07 26.07
N TYR A 94 -6.52 -1.85 27.15
CA TYR A 94 -7.62 -2.52 27.83
C TYR A 94 -7.31 -2.71 29.32
N THR A 95 -8.30 -3.08 30.10
CA THR A 95 -8.16 -3.32 31.54
C THR A 95 -8.24 -4.82 31.83
N ASP A 96 -7.22 -5.38 32.46
CA ASP A 96 -7.23 -6.80 32.82
C ASP A 96 -8.17 -7.09 34.03
N GLU A 97 -8.42 -8.37 34.29
CA GLU A 97 -9.29 -8.85 35.41
C GLU A 97 -8.85 -8.35 36.78
N PHE A 98 -7.61 -7.85 36.91
CA PHE A 98 -7.08 -7.30 38.18
C PHE A 98 -7.15 -5.76 38.21
N GLY A 99 -7.74 -5.11 37.20
CA GLY A 99 -7.84 -3.66 37.10
C GLY A 99 -6.56 -2.97 36.61
N ASN A 100 -5.62 -3.71 36.02
CA ASN A 100 -4.40 -3.10 35.48
C ASN A 100 -4.56 -2.76 34.00
N THR A 101 -4.02 -1.62 33.60
CA THR A 101 -3.91 -1.23 32.18
C THR A 101 -2.96 -2.16 31.43
N ARG A 102 -3.42 -2.71 30.33
CA ARG A 102 -2.71 -3.58 29.40
C ARG A 102 -2.80 -3.06 27.98
N TYR A 103 -1.99 -3.60 27.11
CA TYR A 103 -2.00 -3.24 25.69
C TYR A 103 -1.94 -4.49 24.84
N TYR A 104 -2.84 -4.57 23.88
CA TYR A 104 -2.86 -5.66 22.91
C TYR A 104 -1.67 -5.51 21.93
N ASP A 105 -0.83 -6.55 21.86
CA ASP A 105 0.43 -6.48 21.09
C ASP A 105 0.23 -6.43 19.57
N ASN A 106 -0.92 -6.86 19.07
CA ASN A 106 -1.19 -6.94 17.64
C ASN A 106 -2.27 -5.96 17.16
N GLU A 107 -2.42 -4.82 17.82
CA GLU A 107 -3.26 -3.69 17.36
C GLU A 107 -2.64 -3.08 16.11
N THR A 108 -2.68 -3.80 14.99
CA THR A 108 -1.88 -3.51 13.81
C THR A 108 -2.72 -3.32 12.56
N ASP A 109 -2.17 -2.52 11.63
CA ASP A 109 -2.60 -2.41 10.26
C ASP A 109 -1.61 -3.20 9.38
N ASN A 110 -2.16 -4.15 8.62
CA ASN A 110 -1.41 -5.04 7.74
C ASN A 110 -1.94 -4.87 6.33
N TYR A 111 -1.10 -4.43 5.40
CA TYR A 111 -1.52 -4.22 4.02
C TYR A 111 -0.44 -4.66 3.03
N ASN A 112 -0.88 -5.32 1.97
CA ASN A 112 -0.06 -5.65 0.82
C ASN A 112 -0.66 -5.01 -0.43
N GLN A 113 0.19 -4.39 -1.26
CA GLN A 113 -0.25 -3.85 -2.53
C GLN A 113 0.78 -4.11 -3.62
N ASP A 114 0.31 -4.66 -4.73
CA ASP A 114 1.11 -4.98 -5.90
C ASP A 114 0.54 -4.27 -7.13
N HIS A 115 1.42 -3.71 -7.95
CA HIS A 115 1.10 -3.00 -9.17
C HIS A 115 1.83 -3.64 -10.34
N TYR A 116 1.12 -3.81 -11.43
CA TYR A 116 1.64 -4.30 -12.70
C TYR A 116 1.27 -3.32 -13.80
N GLN A 117 2.26 -2.89 -14.58
CA GLN A 117 2.06 -1.93 -15.65
C GLN A 117 2.75 -2.38 -16.92
N LEU A 118 2.10 -2.16 -18.06
CA LEU A 118 2.69 -2.28 -19.38
C LEU A 118 2.46 -0.99 -20.14
N HIS A 119 3.54 -0.36 -20.57
CA HIS A 119 3.52 0.84 -21.39
C HIS A 119 4.09 0.52 -22.76
N TRP A 120 3.40 0.92 -23.79
CA TRP A 120 3.84 0.86 -25.15
C TRP A 120 3.72 2.24 -25.79
N SER A 121 4.81 2.69 -26.41
CA SER A 121 4.88 3.93 -27.18
C SER A 121 5.44 3.62 -28.56
N GLU A 122 4.82 4.15 -29.59
CA GLU A 122 5.21 3.91 -30.97
C GLU A 122 5.24 5.22 -31.79
N SER A 123 6.33 5.46 -32.51
CA SER A 123 6.40 6.49 -33.53
C SER A 123 6.02 5.87 -34.86
N ILE A 124 4.78 6.10 -35.32
CA ILE A 124 4.21 5.46 -36.52
C ILE A 124 4.81 6.06 -37.79
N SER A 125 5.03 7.37 -37.77
CA SER A 125 5.65 8.15 -38.86
C SER A 125 6.21 9.46 -38.29
N ASP A 126 6.82 10.30 -39.15
CA ASP A 126 7.42 11.58 -38.74
C ASP A 126 6.46 12.52 -38.01
N GLY A 127 5.16 12.44 -38.28
CA GLY A 127 4.16 13.26 -37.58
C GLY A 127 3.29 12.51 -36.58
N TRP A 128 3.25 11.18 -36.59
CA TRP A 128 2.34 10.39 -35.81
C TRP A 128 3.02 9.57 -34.71
N SER A 129 2.51 9.67 -33.48
CA SER A 129 2.89 8.78 -32.38
C SER A 129 1.68 8.33 -31.59
N THR A 130 1.80 7.18 -30.94
CA THR A 130 0.75 6.63 -30.08
C THR A 130 1.33 6.08 -28.79
N ASN A 131 0.51 6.08 -27.74
CA ASN A 131 0.84 5.49 -26.44
C ASN A 131 -0.34 4.65 -25.97
N LEU A 132 -0.04 3.52 -25.38
CA LEU A 132 -0.98 2.66 -24.64
C LEU A 132 -0.36 2.30 -23.29
N ALA A 133 -1.13 2.42 -22.23
CA ALA A 133 -0.74 1.91 -20.92
C ALA A 133 -1.84 1.03 -20.35
N LEU A 134 -1.44 -0.12 -19.83
CA LEU A 134 -2.27 -1.04 -19.07
C LEU A 134 -1.79 -1.01 -17.62
N HIS A 135 -2.71 -1.05 -16.67
CA HIS A 135 -2.41 -1.04 -15.25
C HIS A 135 -3.34 -2.00 -14.50
N TYR A 136 -2.74 -2.76 -13.60
CA TYR A 136 -3.45 -3.59 -12.65
C TYR A 136 -2.86 -3.38 -11.25
N THR A 137 -3.72 -3.23 -10.26
CA THR A 137 -3.34 -3.20 -8.84
C THR A 137 -4.14 -4.26 -8.09
N LYS A 138 -3.44 -5.05 -7.30
CA LYS A 138 -4.01 -5.90 -6.25
C LYS A 138 -3.67 -5.33 -4.89
N GLY A 139 -4.67 -5.06 -4.06
CA GLY A 139 -4.51 -4.66 -2.68
C GLY A 139 -5.22 -5.64 -1.76
N LYS A 140 -4.57 -6.07 -0.67
CA LYS A 140 -5.20 -6.92 0.34
C LYS A 140 -4.60 -6.66 1.71
N GLY A 141 -5.47 -6.53 2.70
CA GLY A 141 -5.01 -6.36 4.06
C GLY A 141 -6.15 -6.20 5.05
N TYR A 142 -5.78 -5.99 6.28
CA TYR A 142 -6.71 -5.79 7.38
C TYR A 142 -6.07 -4.94 8.46
N PHE A 143 -6.90 -4.28 9.24
CA PHE A 143 -6.49 -3.80 10.53
C PHE A 143 -7.16 -4.62 11.65
N GLU A 144 -6.40 -4.87 12.71
CA GLU A 144 -6.80 -5.71 13.83
C GLU A 144 -6.94 -4.87 15.09
N ASN A 145 -8.04 -5.08 15.82
CA ASN A 145 -8.30 -4.41 17.08
C ASN A 145 -8.72 -5.42 18.14
N TYR A 146 -8.25 -5.24 19.35
CA TYR A 146 -8.85 -5.81 20.55
C TYR A 146 -10.09 -5.02 20.94
N LYS A 147 -11.16 -5.71 21.30
CA LYS A 147 -12.44 -5.15 21.75
C LYS A 147 -12.78 -5.78 23.10
N GLU A 148 -12.60 -4.99 24.15
CA GLU A 148 -13.02 -5.34 25.51
C GLU A 148 -14.54 -5.27 25.61
N ASP A 149 -15.17 -6.23 26.31
CA ASP A 149 -16.60 -6.28 26.60
C ASP A 149 -17.50 -6.05 25.38
N ALA A 150 -17.12 -6.62 24.22
CA ALA A 150 -17.85 -6.41 22.97
C ALA A 150 -19.19 -7.14 23.01
N LEU A 151 -20.28 -6.43 22.66
CA LEU A 151 -21.60 -7.02 22.49
C LEU A 151 -21.61 -8.04 21.35
N MET A 152 -21.85 -9.31 21.66
CA MET A 152 -21.86 -10.40 20.66
C MET A 152 -22.87 -10.14 19.54
N SER A 153 -23.99 -9.48 19.84
CA SER A 153 -25.02 -9.12 18.86
C SER A 153 -24.55 -8.16 17.77
N GLU A 154 -23.56 -7.30 18.04
CA GLU A 154 -23.00 -6.40 17.03
C GLU A 154 -22.18 -7.13 15.96
N TYR A 155 -21.78 -8.35 16.27
CA TYR A 155 -20.99 -9.22 15.39
C TYR A 155 -21.77 -10.41 14.85
N ASN A 156 -23.13 -10.42 15.01
CA ASN A 156 -24.00 -11.54 14.64
C ASN A 156 -23.61 -12.86 15.33
N LEU A 157 -23.03 -12.79 16.53
CA LEU A 157 -22.72 -13.95 17.35
C LEU A 157 -23.90 -14.24 18.29
N ALA A 158 -24.26 -15.50 18.40
CA ALA A 158 -25.28 -15.92 19.35
C ALA A 158 -24.72 -15.90 20.78
N PRO A 159 -25.45 -15.36 21.76
CA PRO A 159 -25.08 -15.49 23.15
C PRO A 159 -24.92 -16.97 23.55
N ALA A 160 -23.91 -17.26 24.36
CA ALA A 160 -23.69 -18.59 24.92
C ALA A 160 -23.86 -18.54 26.44
N ASP A 161 -24.66 -19.41 27.02
CA ASP A 161 -24.87 -19.54 28.48
C ASP A 161 -25.18 -18.20 29.20
N ASP A 162 -26.09 -17.40 28.60
CA ASP A 162 -26.49 -16.07 29.10
C ASP A 162 -25.40 -14.99 29.01
N ILE A 163 -24.25 -15.29 28.39
CA ILE A 163 -23.19 -14.31 28.16
C ILE A 163 -23.52 -13.53 26.86
N SER A 164 -23.76 -12.21 27.01
CA SER A 164 -24.06 -11.30 25.89
C SER A 164 -22.86 -10.47 25.44
N GLU A 165 -21.80 -10.41 26.24
CA GLU A 165 -20.58 -9.64 26.01
C GLU A 165 -19.36 -10.53 26.17
N THR A 166 -18.33 -10.29 25.38
CA THR A 166 -17.05 -11.00 25.47
C THR A 166 -15.95 -10.19 24.80
N ASP A 167 -14.72 -10.47 25.19
CA ASP A 167 -13.57 -9.91 24.51
C ASP A 167 -13.41 -10.53 23.11
N LEU A 168 -13.17 -9.68 22.13
CA LEU A 168 -13.03 -10.09 20.73
C LEU A 168 -11.77 -9.50 20.10
N ILE A 169 -11.15 -10.27 19.24
CA ILE A 169 -10.19 -9.77 18.25
C ILE A 169 -10.94 -9.57 16.94
N ARG A 170 -11.05 -8.31 16.53
CA ARG A 170 -11.74 -7.93 15.31
C ARG A 170 -10.74 -7.60 14.20
N GLN A 171 -10.91 -8.23 13.05
CA GLN A 171 -10.22 -7.84 11.83
C GLN A 171 -11.22 -7.23 10.85
N LYS A 172 -10.86 -6.07 10.28
CA LYS A 172 -11.59 -5.48 9.17
C LYS A 172 -10.74 -5.57 7.91
N TRP A 173 -11.23 -6.35 6.97
CA TRP A 173 -10.52 -6.68 5.74
C TRP A 173 -10.90 -5.76 4.60
N LEU A 174 -9.90 -5.49 3.76
CA LEU A 174 -10.00 -4.92 2.43
C LEU A 174 -9.34 -5.89 1.46
N ASP A 175 -10.05 -6.29 0.40
CA ASP A 175 -9.53 -7.08 -0.72
C ASP A 175 -9.97 -6.42 -2.01
N ASN A 176 -9.04 -5.82 -2.76
CA ASN A 176 -9.39 -4.96 -3.87
C ASN A 176 -8.54 -5.19 -5.12
N ASP A 177 -9.20 -5.04 -6.26
CA ASP A 177 -8.63 -5.07 -7.59
C ASP A 177 -8.92 -3.76 -8.31
N PHE A 178 -7.90 -3.20 -8.96
CA PHE A 178 -8.04 -2.02 -9.80
C PHE A 178 -7.42 -2.26 -11.17
N TYR A 179 -8.22 -2.09 -12.20
CA TYR A 179 -7.83 -2.21 -13.60
C TYR A 179 -7.92 -0.86 -14.26
N ALA A 180 -6.93 -0.50 -15.07
CA ALA A 180 -6.99 0.71 -15.86
C ALA A 180 -6.27 0.57 -17.19
N THR A 181 -6.73 1.32 -18.16
CA THR A 181 -6.05 1.53 -19.43
C THR A 181 -6.12 2.99 -19.84
N THR A 182 -5.05 3.49 -20.44
CA THR A 182 -5.04 4.79 -21.08
C THR A 182 -4.42 4.66 -22.47
N PHE A 183 -4.90 5.47 -23.40
CA PHE A 183 -4.33 5.54 -24.75
C PHE A 183 -4.31 6.97 -25.24
N SER A 184 -3.39 7.27 -26.13
CA SER A 184 -3.34 8.54 -26.85
C SER A 184 -2.74 8.37 -28.24
N ALA A 185 -3.20 9.18 -29.17
CA ALA A 185 -2.58 9.37 -30.47
C ALA A 185 -2.25 10.87 -30.63
N LYS A 186 -1.05 11.15 -31.08
CA LYS A 186 -0.56 12.51 -31.31
C LYS A 186 -0.17 12.65 -32.78
N TYR A 187 -0.64 13.75 -33.37
CA TYR A 187 -0.15 14.26 -34.65
C TYR A 187 0.57 15.59 -34.42
N LYS A 188 1.74 15.74 -35.03
CA LYS A 188 2.51 16.97 -34.99
C LYS A 188 3.21 17.21 -36.31
N ASP A 189 3.01 18.42 -36.87
CA ASP A 189 3.79 18.96 -37.98
C ASP A 189 4.24 20.41 -37.65
N GLU A 190 4.68 21.16 -38.66
CA GLU A 190 5.15 22.55 -38.50
C GLU A 190 4.03 23.53 -38.05
N LYS A 191 2.77 23.21 -38.32
CA LYS A 191 1.62 24.10 -38.12
C LYS A 191 0.61 23.59 -37.11
N LEU A 192 0.61 22.28 -36.83
CA LEU A 192 -0.41 21.62 -36.04
C LEU A 192 0.19 20.68 -35.01
N ASP A 193 -0.24 20.75 -33.79
CA ASP A 193 0.05 19.80 -32.69
C ASP A 193 -1.27 19.41 -32.06
N VAL A 194 -1.71 18.16 -32.25
CA VAL A 194 -2.99 17.63 -31.78
C VAL A 194 -2.74 16.33 -31.02
N ILE A 195 -3.36 16.20 -29.85
CA ILE A 195 -3.40 14.98 -29.08
C ILE A 195 -4.87 14.61 -28.85
N VAL A 196 -5.20 13.35 -29.14
CA VAL A 196 -6.47 12.73 -28.81
C VAL A 196 -6.18 11.50 -27.94
N GLY A 197 -6.89 11.36 -26.85
CA GLY A 197 -6.69 10.25 -25.95
C GLY A 197 -7.89 9.99 -25.07
N GLY A 198 -7.84 8.90 -24.34
CA GLY A 198 -8.86 8.50 -23.42
C GLY A 198 -8.35 7.45 -22.42
N GLY A 199 -9.21 7.05 -21.52
CA GLY A 199 -8.92 6.01 -20.56
C GLY A 199 -10.19 5.36 -20.03
N TRP A 200 -9.99 4.19 -19.48
CA TRP A 200 -11.00 3.43 -18.78
C TRP A 200 -10.40 2.87 -17.48
N ASN A 201 -11.22 2.75 -16.44
CA ASN A 201 -10.83 2.05 -15.24
C ASN A 201 -12.02 1.32 -14.61
N LYS A 202 -11.69 0.31 -13.78
CA LYS A 202 -12.65 -0.45 -12.96
C LYS A 202 -12.00 -0.74 -11.62
N TYR A 203 -12.73 -0.48 -10.56
CA TYR A 203 -12.38 -0.88 -9.20
C TYR A 203 -13.39 -1.92 -8.71
N GLU A 204 -12.87 -2.97 -8.08
CA GLU A 204 -13.64 -3.99 -7.36
C GLU A 204 -13.02 -4.11 -5.97
N GLY A 205 -13.84 -4.07 -4.92
CA GLY A 205 -13.34 -4.13 -3.55
C GLY A 205 -14.35 -4.77 -2.62
N ASP A 206 -13.87 -5.79 -1.90
CA ASP A 206 -14.60 -6.46 -0.84
C ASP A 206 -14.14 -5.95 0.52
N HIS A 207 -15.10 -5.59 1.36
CA HIS A 207 -14.89 -5.17 2.75
C HIS A 207 -15.65 -6.13 3.67
N TYR A 208 -14.99 -6.79 4.59
CA TYR A 208 -15.57 -7.76 5.52
C TYR A 208 -14.82 -7.86 6.83
#